data_257aaf6f21e075ed1a5002fd6089f9a1
#
_entry.id   257aaf6f21e075ed1a5002fd6089f9a1
#
_cell.length_a   1.000
_cell.length_b   1.000
_cell.length_c   1.000
_cell.angle_alpha   90.00
_cell.angle_beta   90.00
_cell.angle_gamma   90.00
#
_symmetry.space_group_name_H-M   'P 1'
#
loop_
_entity.id
_entity.type
_entity.pdbx_description
1 polymer ?
#
loop_
_entity_poly.entity_id
_entity_poly.type
_entity_poly.pdbx_seq_one_letter_code
_entity_poly.pdbx_strand_id
1 'polypeptide(L)'
;MAVVSPSCSLRASNVSTIATSLSRRPTNARLAFPQPSTILPAISGVSTLRQSIALSTRVIPTPASQHRPSRQSTHSRVAVISAAAASDTPEAASSASSPPNPPVERVLVVGASGGVGQLCVASLVAKNRSVRALVRSVEKAESLFADAPADLIQIVTADLRQPGTISPALFAGISAAIVCVGTTAFPSKRWDGDNGPEQTDYVGVKNLLAALPQDLSRIVFVSSAGVERYNQLPYSILNLFGVLKYKKMAEDLVKSSGIPYTILRPGRLTDGPYTSYDLNTLLKATAGMRKAVEVRRGSDTFSGETSRVVLAEGCVQALGVKAAENEVFEMLSVEGEGPGGDESAWDKIFASAPAGK
;
A
#
# COMPACT_ATOMS: atom_id res chain seq x y z
N MET A 1 24.31 41.15 -53.07
CA MET A 1 25.07 42.15 -52.28
C MET A 1 25.35 41.53 -50.95
N ALA A 2 26.46 40.96 -50.86
CA ALA A 2 27.68 41.28 -50.07
C ALA A 2 27.46 40.99 -48.60
N VAL A 3 27.88 39.80 -48.09
CA VAL A 3 29.25 39.46 -47.59
C VAL A 3 29.67 40.35 -46.42
N VAL A 4 29.85 39.80 -45.22
CA VAL A 4 31.11 39.80 -44.48
C VAL A 4 30.98 38.95 -43.19
N SER A 5 31.79 37.90 -43.11
CA SER A 5 32.33 37.38 -41.83
C SER A 5 33.63 38.12 -41.52
N PRO A 6 34.06 38.08 -40.28
CA PRO A 6 35.42 37.61 -40.08
C PRO A 6 35.63 36.65 -38.92
N SER A 7 36.59 35.85 -39.22
CA SER A 7 37.30 34.82 -38.50
C SER A 7 38.29 35.36 -37.45
N CYS A 8 38.70 34.42 -36.60
CA CYS A 8 40.02 34.22 -36.03
C CYS A 8 40.37 34.93 -34.71
N SER A 9 40.69 34.18 -33.65
CA SER A 9 42.09 33.95 -33.30
C SER A 9 42.25 33.02 -32.10
N LEU A 10 43.04 32.00 -32.33
CA LEU A 10 43.67 31.10 -31.34
C LEU A 10 44.68 31.87 -30.48
N ARG A 11 44.72 31.58 -29.18
CA ARG A 11 45.97 31.60 -28.41
C ARG A 11 46.05 30.43 -27.45
N ALA A 12 46.95 29.53 -27.77
CA ALA A 12 47.56 28.55 -26.87
C ALA A 12 48.78 29.19 -26.18
N SER A 13 49.04 28.81 -24.95
CA SER A 13 50.30 28.76 -24.19
C SER A 13 49.94 28.69 -22.70
N ASN A 14 50.49 27.93 -21.80
CA ASN A 14 51.76 27.20 -21.80
C ASN A 14 51.65 26.08 -20.75
N VAL A 15 52.33 25.02 -21.07
CA VAL A 15 52.75 23.90 -20.20
C VAL A 15 53.71 24.43 -19.14
N SER A 16 53.58 23.98 -17.91
CA SER A 16 54.74 23.88 -17.02
C SER A 16 54.60 22.68 -16.08
N THR A 17 55.44 21.74 -16.33
CA THR A 17 55.77 20.52 -15.59
C THR A 17 56.55 20.89 -14.34
N ILE A 18 56.19 20.34 -13.18
CA ILE A 18 57.17 20.08 -12.11
C ILE A 18 56.84 18.69 -11.54
N ALA A 19 57.73 17.77 -11.80
CA ALA A 19 57.86 16.48 -11.13
C ALA A 19 58.91 16.56 -10.02
N THR A 20 58.91 15.57 -9.15
CA THR A 20 59.83 15.17 -8.06
C THR A 20 59.29 15.51 -6.68
N SER A 21 59.28 14.63 -5.67
CA SER A 21 60.04 13.42 -5.41
C SER A 21 59.51 12.71 -4.16
N LEU A 22 59.60 11.38 -4.15
CA LEU A 22 60.05 10.50 -3.05
C LEU A 22 59.21 10.35 -1.74
N SER A 23 58.61 9.19 -1.62
CA SER A 23 59.02 8.19 -0.61
C SER A 23 58.79 8.51 0.86
N ARG A 24 57.82 7.83 1.45
CA ARG A 24 58.04 6.96 2.65
C ARG A 24 56.69 6.35 3.09
N ARG A 25 56.66 5.02 3.13
CA ARG A 25 55.73 4.28 4.00
C ARG A 25 56.15 4.44 5.47
N PRO A 26 55.22 4.45 6.38
CA PRO A 26 55.34 3.53 7.48
C PRO A 26 54.03 2.76 7.78
N THR A 27 54.20 1.46 7.91
CA THR A 27 53.89 0.57 9.04
C THR A 27 52.48 0.61 9.66
N ASN A 28 51.85 -0.54 9.51
CA ASN A 28 50.78 -1.13 10.33
C ASN A 28 50.65 -0.53 11.74
N ALA A 29 49.50 0.05 12.02
CA ALA A 29 48.96 0.16 13.37
C ALA A 29 47.63 -0.62 13.41
N ARG A 30 47.67 -1.79 14.04
CA ARG A 30 46.47 -2.55 14.48
C ARG A 30 45.76 -1.70 15.53
N LEU A 31 44.57 -1.22 15.22
CA LEU A 31 43.63 -0.73 16.22
C LEU A 31 42.94 -1.95 16.84
N ALA A 32 43.27 -2.22 18.08
CA ALA A 32 42.63 -3.19 18.93
C ALA A 32 41.26 -2.65 19.39
N PHE A 33 40.20 -3.40 19.15
CA PHE A 33 38.91 -3.17 19.77
C PHE A 33 38.92 -3.62 21.22
N PRO A 34 38.40 -2.84 22.18
CA PRO A 34 38.24 -3.31 23.55
C PRO A 34 37.08 -4.28 23.64
N GLN A 35 37.32 -5.42 24.25
CA GLN A 35 36.35 -6.42 24.66
C GLN A 35 35.55 -5.89 25.85
N PRO A 36 34.25 -6.11 25.96
CA PRO A 36 33.46 -5.77 27.14
C PRO A 36 33.71 -6.81 28.23
N SER A 37 34.20 -6.35 29.36
CA SER A 37 34.42 -7.11 30.58
C SER A 37 33.08 -7.55 31.18
N THR A 38 32.96 -8.85 31.35
CA THR A 38 31.92 -9.55 32.10
C THR A 38 32.15 -9.32 33.59
N ILE A 39 31.25 -8.67 34.28
CA ILE A 39 31.14 -8.74 35.74
C ILE A 39 29.70 -9.13 36.07
N LEU A 40 29.49 -10.35 36.48
CA LEU A 40 28.33 -10.86 37.18
C LEU A 40 28.58 -10.79 38.70
N PRO A 41 27.67 -10.25 39.51
CA PRO A 41 27.62 -10.64 40.91
C PRO A 41 26.62 -11.78 41.10
N ALA A 42 27.10 -12.85 41.67
CA ALA A 42 26.31 -13.94 42.20
C ALA A 42 25.49 -13.47 43.42
N ILE A 43 24.18 -13.70 43.37
CA ILE A 43 23.34 -13.70 44.57
C ILE A 43 22.78 -15.09 44.73
N SER A 44 23.30 -15.80 45.72
CA SER A 44 22.80 -17.06 46.22
C SER A 44 21.64 -16.85 47.17
N GLY A 45 20.66 -17.73 47.07
CA GLY A 45 19.75 -18.07 48.15
C GLY A 45 18.36 -17.45 48.04
N VAL A 46 17.39 -18.31 47.75
CA VAL A 46 16.21 -18.52 48.60
C VAL A 46 15.49 -19.81 48.14
N SER A 47 15.30 -20.59 49.12
CA SER A 47 14.70 -21.91 49.26
C SER A 47 13.31 -22.11 48.59
N THR A 48 13.21 -23.33 48.15
CA THR A 48 12.01 -24.18 47.96
C THR A 48 10.81 -23.86 48.85
N LEU A 49 9.67 -23.55 48.22
CA LEU A 49 8.36 -23.83 48.81
C LEU A 49 7.49 -24.56 47.77
N ARG A 50 7.43 -25.87 47.91
CA ARG A 50 6.39 -26.71 47.31
C ARG A 50 5.10 -26.47 48.07
N GLN A 51 4.07 -25.97 47.43
CA GLN A 51 2.70 -26.14 47.91
C GLN A 51 1.90 -26.87 46.84
N SER A 52 1.53 -28.08 47.23
CA SER A 52 0.57 -28.96 46.59
C SER A 52 -0.81 -28.32 46.72
N ILE A 53 -1.50 -28.06 45.59
CA ILE A 53 -2.93 -27.74 45.59
C ILE A 53 -3.66 -28.94 45.02
N ALA A 54 -4.45 -29.55 45.89
CA ALA A 54 -5.31 -30.68 45.59
C ALA A 54 -6.43 -30.31 44.61
N LEU A 55 -6.67 -31.14 43.63
CA LEU A 55 -7.86 -31.14 42.78
C LEU A 55 -9.11 -31.41 43.65
N SER A 56 -10.00 -30.46 43.72
CA SER A 56 -11.37 -30.68 44.16
C SER A 56 -12.30 -30.67 42.97
N THR A 57 -12.70 -31.86 42.55
CA THR A 57 -13.73 -32.08 41.55
C THR A 57 -15.09 -31.74 42.18
N ARG A 58 -15.68 -30.61 41.79
CA ARG A 58 -17.11 -30.36 42.03
C ARG A 58 -17.86 -30.61 40.72
N VAL A 59 -18.64 -31.67 40.78
CA VAL A 59 -19.69 -32.01 39.82
C VAL A 59 -20.82 -30.98 39.98
N ILE A 60 -21.14 -30.25 38.93
CA ILE A 60 -22.33 -29.39 38.86
C ILE A 60 -23.37 -30.07 37.97
N PRO A 61 -24.60 -30.22 38.40
CA PRO A 61 -25.65 -30.91 37.62
C PRO A 61 -26.16 -30.01 36.49
N THR A 62 -26.39 -30.62 35.35
CA THR A 62 -26.99 -30.07 34.13
C THR A 62 -28.46 -29.66 34.35
N PRO A 63 -28.92 -28.49 33.99
CA PRO A 63 -30.32 -28.19 33.86
C PRO A 63 -30.83 -28.55 32.45
N ALA A 64 -32.02 -29.04 32.41
CA ALA A 64 -32.76 -29.58 31.28
C ALA A 64 -32.96 -28.58 30.14
N SER A 65 -33.01 -29.14 28.93
CA SER A 65 -33.32 -28.54 27.65
C SER A 65 -34.59 -27.70 27.65
N GLN A 66 -34.50 -26.43 27.36
CA GLN A 66 -35.62 -25.65 26.83
C GLN A 66 -35.35 -25.34 25.36
N HIS A 67 -36.24 -25.85 24.51
CA HIS A 67 -36.33 -25.55 23.10
C HIS A 67 -36.44 -24.03 22.86
N ARG A 68 -35.44 -23.46 22.21
CA ARG A 68 -35.52 -22.12 21.64
C ARG A 68 -35.64 -22.25 20.12
N PRO A 69 -36.59 -21.57 19.49
CA PRO A 69 -36.76 -21.68 18.05
C PRO A 69 -35.54 -21.12 17.32
N SER A 70 -35.06 -21.85 16.33
CA SER A 70 -33.97 -21.48 15.44
C SER A 70 -34.29 -20.18 14.69
N ARG A 71 -33.59 -19.11 15.02
CA ARG A 71 -33.47 -17.96 14.11
C ARG A 71 -32.73 -18.44 12.88
N GLN A 72 -33.42 -18.51 11.77
CA GLN A 72 -32.78 -18.64 10.46
C GLN A 72 -31.89 -17.43 10.24
N SER A 73 -30.59 -17.64 10.33
CA SER A 73 -29.56 -16.68 9.87
C SER A 73 -29.62 -16.66 8.35
N THR A 74 -30.19 -15.61 7.80
CA THR A 74 -30.03 -15.31 6.37
C THR A 74 -28.58 -14.87 6.15
N HIS A 75 -27.71 -15.84 5.81
CA HIS A 75 -26.38 -15.53 5.34
C HIS A 75 -26.51 -14.82 3.99
N SER A 76 -26.29 -13.51 3.99
CA SER A 76 -26.08 -12.72 2.76
C SER A 76 -24.79 -13.24 2.11
N ARG A 77 -24.94 -13.93 0.97
CA ARG A 77 -23.81 -14.44 0.21
C ARG A 77 -23.10 -13.28 -0.47
N VAL A 78 -21.89 -13.03 -0.06
CA VAL A 78 -20.96 -12.16 -0.80
C VAL A 78 -20.70 -12.82 -2.16
N ALA A 79 -20.93 -12.10 -3.26
CA ALA A 79 -20.73 -12.65 -4.60
C ALA A 79 -19.21 -12.77 -4.89
N VAL A 80 -18.75 -14.01 -5.08
CA VAL A 80 -17.39 -14.34 -5.46
C VAL A 80 -17.36 -14.66 -6.94
N ILE A 81 -16.56 -13.94 -7.72
CA ILE A 81 -16.31 -14.26 -9.12
C ILE A 81 -14.91 -14.85 -9.24
N SER A 82 -14.82 -16.13 -9.57
CA SER A 82 -13.60 -16.81 -9.95
C SER A 82 -13.55 -16.90 -11.47
N ALA A 83 -12.43 -16.52 -12.07
CA ALA A 83 -12.23 -16.65 -13.49
C ALA A 83 -11.94 -18.11 -13.85
N ALA A 84 -12.99 -18.87 -14.14
CA ALA A 84 -12.87 -20.17 -14.84
C ALA A 84 -13.07 -19.92 -16.33
N ALA A 85 -12.21 -20.49 -17.16
CA ALA A 85 -12.29 -20.40 -18.61
C ALA A 85 -13.65 -20.90 -19.10
N ALA A 86 -14.40 -20.04 -19.79
CA ALA A 86 -15.65 -20.40 -20.43
C ALA A 86 -15.39 -20.90 -21.84
N SER A 87 -15.91 -22.09 -22.12
CA SER A 87 -16.10 -22.60 -23.49
C SER A 87 -17.43 -22.07 -24.03
N ASP A 88 -17.40 -21.47 -25.21
CA ASP A 88 -18.54 -20.90 -25.91
C ASP A 88 -19.59 -21.94 -26.31
N THR A 89 -20.84 -21.64 -26.05
CA THR A 89 -22.00 -22.05 -26.87
C THR A 89 -23.08 -20.96 -26.79
N PRO A 90 -23.60 -20.47 -27.92
CA PRO A 90 -24.62 -19.42 -27.88
C PRO A 90 -26.02 -20.03 -27.86
N GLU A 91 -26.78 -19.77 -26.81
CA GLU A 91 -28.22 -20.00 -26.82
C GLU A 91 -28.97 -18.68 -26.65
N ALA A 92 -29.72 -18.34 -27.68
CA ALA A 92 -30.54 -17.14 -27.77
C ALA A 92 -31.83 -17.31 -26.94
N ALA A 93 -31.99 -16.52 -25.89
CA ALA A 93 -33.27 -16.29 -25.25
C ALA A 93 -33.49 -14.79 -25.02
N SER A 94 -34.39 -14.23 -25.82
CA SER A 94 -34.95 -12.90 -25.67
C SER A 94 -35.73 -12.78 -24.36
N SER A 95 -35.25 -11.94 -23.43
CA SER A 95 -36.03 -11.42 -22.33
C SER A 95 -35.86 -9.89 -22.29
N ALA A 96 -36.99 -9.18 -22.31
CA ALA A 96 -37.06 -7.74 -22.29
C ALA A 96 -36.29 -7.17 -21.08
N SER A 97 -35.21 -6.50 -21.34
CA SER A 97 -34.38 -5.86 -20.31
C SER A 97 -35.00 -4.51 -19.91
N SER A 98 -35.26 -4.38 -18.61
CA SER A 98 -35.41 -3.07 -17.96
C SER A 98 -34.22 -2.17 -18.35
N PRO A 99 -34.39 -0.84 -18.47
CA PRO A 99 -33.27 0.03 -18.79
C PRO A 99 -32.15 -0.17 -17.76
N PRO A 100 -30.88 -0.26 -18.21
CA PRO A 100 -29.79 -0.44 -17.29
C PRO A 100 -29.78 0.71 -16.29
N ASN A 101 -29.76 0.39 -15.00
CA ASN A 101 -29.44 1.36 -13.96
C ASN A 101 -28.15 2.09 -14.37
N PRO A 102 -28.03 3.39 -14.11
CA PRO A 102 -26.79 4.13 -14.38
C PRO A 102 -25.62 3.33 -13.75
N PRO A 103 -24.48 3.26 -14.45
CA PRO A 103 -23.36 2.44 -13.97
C PRO A 103 -22.99 2.91 -12.55
N VAL A 104 -23.15 2.01 -11.61
CA VAL A 104 -22.74 2.26 -10.22
C VAL A 104 -21.23 2.47 -10.28
N GLU A 105 -20.77 3.66 -9.92
CA GLU A 105 -19.35 3.97 -9.83
C GLU A 105 -18.68 3.00 -8.85
N ARG A 106 -17.96 2.03 -9.37
CA ARG A 106 -17.29 1.02 -8.58
C ARG A 106 -15.80 1.26 -8.53
N VAL A 107 -15.25 1.35 -7.33
CA VAL A 107 -13.81 1.52 -7.12
C VAL A 107 -13.14 0.17 -6.94
N LEU A 108 -12.11 -0.10 -7.75
CA LEU A 108 -11.23 -1.24 -7.56
C LEU A 108 -10.24 -0.95 -6.44
N VAL A 109 -10.15 -1.81 -5.43
CA VAL A 109 -9.10 -1.76 -4.42
C VAL A 109 -8.19 -2.97 -4.59
N VAL A 110 -6.97 -2.74 -5.06
CA VAL A 110 -5.95 -3.77 -5.29
C VAL A 110 -5.11 -3.94 -4.04
N GLY A 111 -5.00 -5.19 -3.55
CA GLY A 111 -4.41 -5.44 -2.25
C GLY A 111 -5.38 -5.17 -1.09
N ALA A 112 -6.67 -5.35 -1.33
CA ALA A 112 -7.76 -5.06 -0.39
C ALA A 112 -7.64 -5.77 0.97
N SER A 113 -6.98 -6.92 1.05
CA SER A 113 -6.70 -7.63 2.31
C SER A 113 -5.41 -7.18 3.01
N GLY A 114 -4.72 -6.15 2.50
CA GLY A 114 -3.52 -5.55 3.10
C GLY A 114 -3.86 -4.47 4.13
N GLY A 115 -2.85 -4.02 4.91
CA GLY A 115 -3.07 -3.08 6.02
C GLY A 115 -3.64 -1.71 5.61
N VAL A 116 -3.29 -1.18 4.44
CA VAL A 116 -3.89 0.05 3.90
C VAL A 116 -5.15 -0.27 3.10
N GLY A 117 -5.11 -1.34 2.30
CA GLY A 117 -6.24 -1.71 1.44
C GLY A 117 -7.54 -1.98 2.19
N GLN A 118 -7.48 -2.65 3.36
CA GLN A 118 -8.65 -2.85 4.22
C GLN A 118 -9.27 -1.53 4.69
N LEU A 119 -8.44 -0.56 5.05
CA LEU A 119 -8.89 0.76 5.47
C LEU A 119 -9.49 1.56 4.31
N CYS A 120 -8.93 1.43 3.09
CA CYS A 120 -9.54 2.01 1.89
C CYS A 120 -10.93 1.40 1.62
N VAL A 121 -11.07 0.08 1.74
CA VAL A 121 -12.38 -0.59 1.62
C VAL A 121 -13.35 -0.06 2.66
N ALA A 122 -12.93 0.02 3.93
CA ALA A 122 -13.77 0.53 5.02
C ALA A 122 -14.20 1.98 4.79
N SER A 123 -13.28 2.87 4.37
CA SER A 123 -13.58 4.26 4.08
C SER A 123 -14.57 4.41 2.89
N LEU A 124 -14.40 3.62 1.82
CA LEU A 124 -15.32 3.62 0.69
C LEU A 124 -16.71 3.14 1.08
N VAL A 125 -16.80 2.07 1.86
CA VAL A 125 -18.09 1.53 2.37
C VAL A 125 -18.79 2.54 3.28
N ALA A 126 -18.03 3.22 4.17
CA ALA A 126 -18.57 4.28 5.02
C ALA A 126 -19.17 5.45 4.22
N LYS A 127 -18.66 5.68 3.00
CA LYS A 127 -19.15 6.68 2.05
C LYS A 127 -20.22 6.13 1.07
N ASN A 128 -20.73 4.92 1.34
CA ASN A 128 -21.72 4.23 0.48
C ASN A 128 -21.25 4.04 -0.97
N ARG A 129 -19.94 3.88 -1.20
CA ARG A 129 -19.35 3.64 -2.52
C ARG A 129 -19.14 2.15 -2.78
N SER A 130 -19.51 1.68 -3.95
CA SER A 130 -19.30 0.29 -4.36
C SER A 130 -17.81 -0.02 -4.55
N VAL A 131 -17.38 -1.16 -4.01
CA VAL A 131 -15.99 -1.60 -4.02
C VAL A 131 -15.86 -2.95 -4.72
N ARG A 132 -14.86 -3.07 -5.59
CA ARG A 132 -14.34 -4.35 -6.03
C ARG A 132 -13.03 -4.61 -5.31
N ALA A 133 -13.04 -5.56 -4.40
CA ALA A 133 -11.88 -5.93 -3.59
C ALA A 133 -11.06 -7.01 -4.29
N LEU A 134 -9.91 -6.66 -4.88
CA LEU A 134 -9.01 -7.62 -5.50
C LEU A 134 -8.03 -8.16 -4.48
N VAL A 135 -8.09 -9.48 -4.28
CA VAL A 135 -7.33 -10.22 -3.26
C VAL A 135 -6.69 -11.46 -3.86
N ARG A 136 -5.73 -12.07 -3.14
CA ARG A 136 -5.12 -13.36 -3.52
C ARG A 136 -5.81 -14.57 -2.87
N SER A 137 -6.41 -14.39 -1.69
CA SER A 137 -7.14 -15.43 -0.96
C SER A 137 -8.56 -14.97 -0.71
N VAL A 138 -9.51 -15.78 -1.19
CA VAL A 138 -10.96 -15.56 -1.01
C VAL A 138 -11.32 -15.76 0.45
N GLU A 139 -10.85 -16.85 1.05
CA GLU A 139 -11.21 -17.24 2.42
C GLU A 139 -10.85 -16.13 3.42
N LYS A 140 -9.65 -15.53 3.21
CA LYS A 140 -9.24 -14.39 4.03
C LYS A 140 -10.13 -13.17 3.80
N ALA A 141 -10.50 -12.88 2.57
CA ALA A 141 -11.33 -11.72 2.25
C ALA A 141 -12.77 -11.90 2.74
N GLU A 142 -13.35 -13.08 2.60
CA GLU A 142 -14.67 -13.41 3.13
C GLU A 142 -14.72 -13.24 4.66
N SER A 143 -13.67 -13.71 5.36
CA SER A 143 -13.55 -13.50 6.81
C SER A 143 -13.43 -12.02 7.19
N LEU A 144 -12.67 -11.23 6.41
CA LEU A 144 -12.45 -9.81 6.71
C LEU A 144 -13.67 -8.94 6.42
N PHE A 145 -14.43 -9.29 5.40
CA PHE A 145 -15.57 -8.51 4.91
C PHE A 145 -16.92 -9.19 5.13
N ALA A 146 -16.97 -10.18 6.06
CA ALA A 146 -18.20 -10.95 6.36
C ALA A 146 -19.39 -10.06 6.74
N ASP A 147 -19.13 -8.98 7.47
CA ASP A 147 -20.15 -8.04 7.95
C ASP A 147 -20.41 -6.88 6.98
N ALA A 148 -19.79 -6.91 5.81
CA ALA A 148 -19.97 -5.84 4.81
C ALA A 148 -21.34 -5.97 4.13
N PRO A 149 -21.99 -4.84 3.76
CA PRO A 149 -23.15 -4.87 2.89
C PRO A 149 -22.81 -5.56 1.56
N ALA A 150 -23.53 -6.64 1.24
CA ALA A 150 -23.24 -7.49 0.08
C ALA A 150 -23.38 -6.76 -1.27
N ASP A 151 -24.13 -5.69 -1.31
CA ASP A 151 -24.34 -4.80 -2.46
C ASP A 151 -23.18 -3.82 -2.66
N LEU A 152 -22.42 -3.55 -1.62
CA LEU A 152 -21.28 -2.60 -1.67
C LEU A 152 -19.94 -3.26 -1.95
N ILE A 153 -19.74 -4.53 -1.59
CA ILE A 153 -18.43 -5.20 -1.76
C ILE A 153 -18.55 -6.42 -2.66
N GLN A 154 -17.78 -6.40 -3.74
CA GLN A 154 -17.56 -7.56 -4.60
C GLN A 154 -16.11 -8.03 -4.45
N ILE A 155 -15.92 -9.28 -3.99
CA ILE A 155 -14.59 -9.90 -3.90
C ILE A 155 -14.24 -10.53 -5.24
N VAL A 156 -13.05 -10.23 -5.76
CA VAL A 156 -12.46 -10.87 -6.94
C VAL A 156 -11.05 -11.34 -6.62
N THR A 157 -10.62 -12.41 -7.29
CA THR A 157 -9.34 -13.07 -6.99
C THR A 157 -8.42 -13.02 -8.18
N ALA A 158 -7.20 -12.53 -7.97
CA ALA A 158 -6.09 -12.69 -8.89
C ALA A 158 -4.76 -12.55 -8.15
N ASP A 159 -3.72 -13.20 -8.66
CA ASP A 159 -2.34 -12.96 -8.28
C ASP A 159 -1.65 -12.13 -9.37
N LEU A 160 -1.37 -10.87 -9.08
CA LEU A 160 -0.79 -9.94 -10.05
C LEU A 160 0.58 -10.40 -10.60
N ARG A 161 1.28 -11.30 -9.89
CA ARG A 161 2.54 -11.88 -10.33
C ARG A 161 2.32 -12.92 -11.44
N GLN A 162 1.10 -13.42 -11.57
CA GLN A 162 0.70 -14.46 -12.51
C GLN A 162 -0.29 -13.91 -13.55
N PRO A 163 0.18 -13.46 -14.72
CA PRO A 163 -0.68 -12.82 -15.72
C PRO A 163 -1.89 -13.66 -16.12
N GLY A 164 -1.76 -14.99 -16.13
CA GLY A 164 -2.86 -15.90 -16.44
C GLY A 164 -4.05 -15.87 -15.46
N THR A 165 -3.88 -15.29 -14.29
CA THR A 165 -4.98 -15.10 -13.32
C THR A 165 -5.69 -13.77 -13.49
N ILE A 166 -5.17 -12.87 -14.33
CA ILE A 166 -5.66 -11.51 -14.50
C ILE A 166 -6.50 -11.46 -15.78
N SER A 167 -7.80 -11.66 -15.63
CA SER A 167 -8.75 -11.52 -16.75
C SER A 167 -9.29 -10.09 -16.82
N PRO A 168 -9.42 -9.47 -18.02
CA PRO A 168 -10.08 -8.19 -18.19
C PRO A 168 -11.50 -8.14 -17.61
N ALA A 169 -12.21 -9.26 -17.57
CA ALA A 169 -13.52 -9.36 -16.94
C ALA A 169 -13.52 -9.01 -15.45
N LEU A 170 -12.39 -9.16 -14.75
CA LEU A 170 -12.25 -8.75 -13.36
C LEU A 170 -12.37 -7.23 -13.18
N PHE A 171 -12.14 -6.47 -14.24
CA PHE A 171 -12.14 -5.00 -14.21
C PHE A 171 -13.35 -4.36 -14.92
N ALA A 172 -14.29 -5.17 -15.40
CA ALA A 172 -15.49 -4.64 -16.07
C ALA A 172 -16.33 -3.78 -15.11
N GLY A 173 -16.71 -2.58 -15.55
CA GLY A 173 -17.56 -1.66 -14.78
C GLY A 173 -16.90 -1.01 -13.56
N ILE A 174 -15.56 -0.98 -13.48
CA ILE A 174 -14.85 -0.11 -12.53
C ILE A 174 -14.67 1.27 -13.13
N SER A 175 -14.76 2.29 -12.30
CA SER A 175 -14.58 3.70 -12.69
C SER A 175 -13.23 4.28 -12.26
N ALA A 176 -12.63 3.72 -11.20
CA ALA A 176 -11.35 4.15 -10.66
C ALA A 176 -10.66 3.01 -9.90
N ALA A 177 -9.37 3.15 -9.62
CA ALA A 177 -8.60 2.14 -8.90
C ALA A 177 -7.71 2.74 -7.79
N ILE A 178 -7.66 2.07 -6.63
CA ILE A 178 -6.67 2.32 -5.57
C ILE A 178 -5.74 1.12 -5.51
N VAL A 179 -4.45 1.34 -5.67
CA VAL A 179 -3.44 0.28 -5.73
C VAL A 179 -2.56 0.33 -4.48
N CYS A 180 -2.82 -0.58 -3.55
CA CYS A 180 -2.16 -0.69 -2.24
C CYS A 180 -1.25 -1.92 -2.12
N VAL A 181 -0.73 -2.43 -3.24
CA VAL A 181 0.18 -3.57 -3.23
C VAL A 181 1.57 -3.15 -2.77
N GLY A 182 2.27 -4.08 -2.13
CA GLY A 182 3.64 -3.86 -1.70
C GLY A 182 4.11 -4.95 -0.74
N THR A 183 5.43 -5.11 -0.65
CA THR A 183 6.06 -6.02 0.27
C THR A 183 6.92 -5.30 1.30
N THR A 184 7.64 -6.04 2.14
CA THR A 184 8.51 -5.50 3.17
C THR A 184 9.89 -5.16 2.61
N ALA A 185 10.57 -4.17 3.21
CA ALA A 185 11.93 -3.77 2.79
C ALA A 185 12.98 -4.88 2.99
N PHE A 186 12.73 -5.78 3.94
CA PHE A 186 13.63 -6.88 4.27
C PHE A 186 12.92 -8.23 4.14
N PRO A 187 13.67 -9.31 3.87
CA PRO A 187 13.13 -10.66 3.78
C PRO A 187 12.29 -11.03 5.01
N SER A 188 11.15 -11.60 4.75
CA SER A 188 10.20 -12.05 5.77
C SER A 188 9.33 -13.16 5.18
N LYS A 189 8.53 -13.82 6.01
CA LYS A 189 7.51 -14.80 5.53
C LYS A 189 6.57 -14.25 4.44
N ARG A 190 6.49 -12.92 4.29
CA ARG A 190 5.71 -12.30 3.21
C ARG A 190 6.33 -12.51 1.83
N TRP A 191 7.63 -12.84 1.77
CA TRP A 191 8.34 -13.10 0.51
C TRP A 191 8.22 -14.54 0.04
N ASP A 192 7.68 -15.44 0.88
CA ASP A 192 7.50 -16.83 0.50
C ASP A 192 6.69 -16.96 -0.80
N GLY A 193 7.08 -17.90 -1.65
CA GLY A 193 6.44 -18.12 -2.95
C GLY A 193 6.71 -17.00 -3.96
N ASP A 194 7.95 -16.51 -4.02
CA ASP A 194 8.39 -15.46 -4.96
C ASP A 194 7.61 -14.13 -4.81
N ASN A 195 7.36 -13.74 -3.57
CA ASN A 195 6.62 -12.53 -3.22
C ASN A 195 7.56 -11.38 -2.80
N GLY A 196 8.76 -11.33 -3.37
CA GLY A 196 9.75 -10.29 -3.14
C GLY A 196 9.40 -8.95 -3.82
N PRO A 197 10.24 -7.92 -3.60
CA PRO A 197 9.98 -6.57 -4.12
C PRO A 197 9.81 -6.51 -5.63
N GLU A 198 10.66 -7.17 -6.41
CA GLU A 198 10.56 -7.14 -7.87
C GLU A 198 9.21 -7.66 -8.35
N GLN A 199 8.81 -8.84 -7.88
CA GLN A 199 7.58 -9.50 -8.33
C GLN A 199 6.33 -8.79 -7.83
N THR A 200 6.35 -8.28 -6.58
CA THR A 200 5.16 -7.65 -5.99
C THR A 200 5.03 -6.19 -6.37
N ASP A 201 6.11 -5.41 -6.19
CA ASP A 201 6.05 -3.94 -6.30
C ASP A 201 6.20 -3.45 -7.75
N TYR A 202 6.79 -4.26 -8.65
CA TYR A 202 7.00 -3.87 -10.05
C TYR A 202 6.26 -4.77 -11.06
N VAL A 203 6.60 -6.08 -11.12
CA VAL A 203 5.99 -6.99 -12.12
C VAL A 203 4.48 -7.07 -11.94
N GLY A 204 4.01 -7.21 -10.70
CA GLY A 204 2.58 -7.24 -10.40
C GLY A 204 1.87 -5.96 -10.83
N VAL A 205 2.47 -4.80 -10.61
CA VAL A 205 1.88 -3.50 -11.04
C VAL A 205 1.89 -3.41 -12.57
N LYS A 206 2.96 -3.84 -13.24
CA LYS A 206 3.03 -3.89 -14.71
C LYS A 206 1.90 -4.75 -15.30
N ASN A 207 1.69 -5.93 -14.75
CA ASN A 207 0.64 -6.85 -15.21
C ASN A 207 -0.76 -6.26 -14.95
N LEU A 208 -0.96 -5.63 -13.81
CA LEU A 208 -2.21 -4.94 -13.50
C LEU A 208 -2.51 -3.84 -14.53
N LEU A 209 -1.56 -2.92 -14.77
CA LEU A 209 -1.74 -1.80 -15.71
C LEU A 209 -2.03 -2.27 -17.14
N ALA A 210 -1.45 -3.40 -17.55
CA ALA A 210 -1.71 -3.98 -18.87
C ALA A 210 -3.15 -4.52 -19.02
N ALA A 211 -3.83 -4.81 -17.91
CA ALA A 211 -5.17 -5.39 -17.92
C ALA A 211 -6.27 -4.39 -17.52
N LEU A 212 -5.92 -3.23 -16.97
CA LEU A 212 -6.87 -2.21 -16.56
C LEU A 212 -7.51 -1.52 -17.78
N PRO A 213 -8.81 -1.16 -17.71
CA PRO A 213 -9.46 -0.30 -18.68
C PRO A 213 -8.72 1.05 -18.79
N GLN A 214 -8.62 1.59 -20.01
CA GLN A 214 -7.91 2.84 -20.26
C GLN A 214 -8.78 4.08 -19.98
N ASP A 215 -10.06 3.90 -19.78
CA ASP A 215 -11.07 4.95 -19.52
C ASP A 215 -11.31 5.20 -18.03
N LEU A 216 -10.46 4.68 -17.16
CA LEU A 216 -10.55 4.97 -15.73
C LEU A 216 -10.38 6.46 -15.44
N SER A 217 -11.22 6.98 -14.57
CA SER A 217 -11.14 8.37 -14.11
C SER A 217 -9.89 8.66 -13.30
N ARG A 218 -9.37 7.66 -12.54
CA ARG A 218 -8.19 7.81 -11.70
C ARG A 218 -7.58 6.49 -11.27
N ILE A 219 -6.25 6.43 -11.25
CA ILE A 219 -5.48 5.46 -10.47
C ILE A 219 -4.84 6.18 -9.29
N VAL A 220 -5.12 5.77 -8.06
CA VAL A 220 -4.40 6.21 -6.87
C VAL A 220 -3.40 5.12 -6.49
N PHE A 221 -2.11 5.41 -6.59
CA PHE A 221 -1.03 4.46 -6.34
C PHE A 221 -0.30 4.77 -5.03
N VAL A 222 -0.25 3.80 -4.12
CA VAL A 222 0.50 3.92 -2.87
C VAL A 222 1.95 3.49 -3.09
N SER A 223 2.83 4.47 -3.11
CA SER A 223 4.28 4.31 -3.23
C SER A 223 4.97 4.38 -1.84
N SER A 224 6.11 5.05 -1.74
CA SER A 224 6.86 5.24 -0.50
C SER A 224 7.71 6.51 -0.58
N ALA A 225 7.93 7.18 0.53
CA ALA A 225 9.02 8.14 0.66
C ALA A 225 10.38 7.42 0.46
N GLY A 226 11.36 8.13 -0.10
CA GLY A 226 12.70 7.63 -0.38
C GLY A 226 12.88 7.01 -1.77
N VAL A 227 11.83 6.91 -2.60
CA VAL A 227 11.93 6.27 -3.92
C VAL A 227 12.80 7.04 -4.92
N GLU A 228 12.91 8.36 -4.83
CA GLU A 228 13.83 9.14 -5.69
C GLU A 228 15.28 9.07 -5.18
N ARG A 229 15.46 8.77 -3.91
CA ARG A 229 16.75 8.70 -3.23
C ARG A 229 17.13 7.30 -2.77
N TYR A 230 16.61 6.28 -3.44
CA TYR A 230 16.77 4.87 -3.03
C TYR A 230 18.25 4.41 -2.97
N ASN A 231 19.18 5.12 -3.65
CA ASN A 231 20.61 4.86 -3.68
C ASN A 231 21.41 5.75 -2.69
N GLN A 232 20.74 6.63 -1.93
CA GLN A 232 21.36 7.54 -0.97
C GLN A 232 21.01 7.13 0.46
N LEU A 233 21.89 7.40 1.42
CA LEU A 233 21.60 7.20 2.85
C LEU A 233 20.50 8.16 3.32
N PRO A 234 19.59 7.69 4.20
CA PRO A 234 19.48 6.35 4.80
C PRO A 234 18.71 5.33 3.93
N TYR A 235 18.12 5.76 2.82
CA TYR A 235 17.22 4.96 2.00
C TYR A 235 17.90 3.79 1.29
N SER A 236 19.20 3.89 1.00
CA SER A 236 19.98 2.79 0.43
C SER A 236 20.00 1.54 1.32
N ILE A 237 19.91 1.71 2.65
CA ILE A 237 19.78 0.59 3.58
C ILE A 237 18.40 -0.06 3.44
N LEU A 238 17.32 0.72 3.39
CA LEU A 238 15.98 0.22 3.17
C LEU A 238 15.83 -0.44 1.79
N ASN A 239 16.60 0.04 0.82
CA ASN A 239 16.60 -0.46 -0.55
C ASN A 239 17.57 -1.63 -0.80
N LEU A 240 18.17 -2.21 0.22
CA LEU A 240 19.16 -3.29 0.06
C LEU A 240 18.65 -4.44 -0.81
N PHE A 241 17.36 -4.72 -0.76
CA PHE A 241 16.67 -5.73 -1.56
C PHE A 241 15.79 -5.12 -2.67
N GLY A 242 15.97 -3.85 -2.99
CA GLY A 242 15.36 -3.19 -4.14
C GLY A 242 13.94 -2.68 -3.96
N VAL A 243 13.34 -2.70 -2.76
CA VAL A 243 11.94 -2.32 -2.56
C VAL A 243 11.63 -0.91 -3.05
N LEU A 244 12.48 0.07 -2.74
CA LEU A 244 12.29 1.46 -3.19
C LEU A 244 12.54 1.62 -4.69
N LYS A 245 13.57 0.95 -5.23
CA LYS A 245 13.87 0.92 -6.67
C LYS A 245 12.68 0.39 -7.46
N TYR A 246 12.12 -0.75 -7.06
CA TYR A 246 11.01 -1.37 -7.78
C TYR A 246 9.71 -0.56 -7.65
N LYS A 247 9.48 0.10 -6.49
CA LYS A 247 8.38 1.06 -6.36
C LYS A 247 8.56 2.28 -7.28
N LYS A 248 9.78 2.82 -7.39
CA LYS A 248 10.06 3.91 -8.36
C LYS A 248 9.76 3.48 -9.79
N MET A 249 10.21 2.29 -10.18
CA MET A 249 9.91 1.74 -11.51
C MET A 249 8.39 1.58 -11.72
N ALA A 250 7.64 1.18 -10.70
CA ALA A 250 6.18 1.10 -10.78
C ALA A 250 5.52 2.48 -10.90
N GLU A 251 6.00 3.51 -10.19
CA GLU A 251 5.53 4.88 -10.39
C GLU A 251 5.70 5.34 -11.85
N ASP A 252 6.85 5.02 -12.46
CA ASP A 252 7.13 5.40 -13.85
C ASP A 252 6.18 4.70 -14.83
N LEU A 253 5.80 3.43 -14.55
CA LEU A 253 4.77 2.73 -15.31
C LEU A 253 3.39 3.39 -15.14
N VAL A 254 3.00 3.75 -13.91
CA VAL A 254 1.74 4.43 -13.65
C VAL A 254 1.68 5.78 -14.39
N LYS A 255 2.73 6.57 -14.33
CA LYS A 255 2.84 7.87 -15.04
C LYS A 255 2.74 7.73 -16.56
N SER A 256 3.27 6.64 -17.10
CA SER A 256 3.27 6.37 -18.55
C SER A 256 2.06 5.57 -19.05
N SER A 257 1.14 5.20 -18.15
CA SER A 257 -0.01 4.35 -18.50
C SER A 257 -1.07 5.03 -19.38
N GLY A 258 -1.07 6.36 -19.45
CA GLY A 258 -2.12 7.14 -20.11
C GLY A 258 -3.37 7.36 -19.27
N ILE A 259 -3.50 6.68 -18.14
CA ILE A 259 -4.64 6.83 -17.22
C ILE A 259 -4.33 7.96 -16.23
N PRO A 260 -5.28 8.88 -15.92
CA PRO A 260 -5.09 9.89 -14.90
C PRO A 260 -4.69 9.26 -13.57
N TYR A 261 -3.69 9.81 -12.90
CA TYR A 261 -3.14 9.18 -11.69
C TYR A 261 -2.99 10.17 -10.52
N THR A 262 -2.88 9.61 -9.33
CA THR A 262 -2.33 10.27 -8.13
C THR A 262 -1.38 9.29 -7.46
N ILE A 263 -0.16 9.70 -7.18
CA ILE A 263 0.82 8.87 -6.47
C ILE A 263 1.00 9.45 -5.08
N LEU A 264 0.78 8.61 -4.05
CA LEU A 264 1.00 9.00 -2.65
C LEU A 264 2.25 8.29 -2.12
N ARG A 265 3.21 9.05 -1.61
CA ARG A 265 4.45 8.60 -1.01
C ARG A 265 4.38 8.77 0.51
N PRO A 266 3.83 7.80 1.25
CA PRO A 266 3.83 7.86 2.70
C PRO A 266 5.23 7.69 3.28
N GLY A 267 5.46 8.25 4.48
CA GLY A 267 6.58 7.92 5.33
C GLY A 267 6.44 6.53 5.95
N ARG A 268 7.12 6.27 7.07
CA ARG A 268 6.98 5.02 7.81
C ARG A 268 5.55 4.82 8.28
N LEU A 269 4.92 3.73 7.84
CA LEU A 269 3.52 3.45 8.21
C LEU A 269 3.39 3.04 9.68
N THR A 270 2.51 3.71 10.42
CA THR A 270 2.18 3.46 11.83
C THR A 270 0.75 2.90 11.99
N ASP A 271 0.27 2.76 13.23
CA ASP A 271 -1.10 2.35 13.60
C ASP A 271 -1.55 1.04 12.92
N GLY A 272 -0.79 0.01 13.04
CA GLY A 272 -1.16 -1.27 12.45
C GLY A 272 -0.13 -2.34 12.67
N PRO A 273 -0.18 -3.41 11.93
CA PRO A 273 -0.91 -3.66 10.68
C PRO A 273 -2.36 -4.10 10.89
N TYR A 274 -3.31 -3.48 10.24
CA TYR A 274 -4.73 -3.85 10.25
C TYR A 274 -5.00 -5.09 9.37
N THR A 275 -4.28 -6.19 9.59
CA THR A 275 -4.31 -7.34 8.69
C THR A 275 -5.26 -8.46 9.13
N SER A 276 -5.93 -8.28 10.27
CA SER A 276 -6.78 -9.33 10.87
C SER A 276 -8.00 -8.74 11.58
N TYR A 277 -8.39 -7.52 11.26
CA TYR A 277 -9.58 -6.88 11.84
C TYR A 277 -10.79 -7.10 10.95
N ASP A 278 -11.95 -7.29 11.57
CA ASP A 278 -13.25 -7.27 10.90
C ASP A 278 -13.60 -5.86 10.42
N LEU A 279 -14.57 -5.77 9.51
CA LEU A 279 -14.96 -4.49 8.92
C LEU A 279 -15.45 -3.48 9.96
N ASN A 280 -16.19 -3.91 10.98
CA ASN A 280 -16.71 -3.01 12.01
C ASN A 280 -15.58 -2.37 12.82
N THR A 281 -14.53 -3.13 13.14
CA THR A 281 -13.32 -2.60 13.79
C THR A 281 -12.60 -1.61 12.88
N LEU A 282 -12.51 -1.89 11.57
CA LEU A 282 -11.91 -0.97 10.60
C LEU A 282 -12.73 0.32 10.44
N LEU A 283 -14.06 0.23 10.40
CA LEU A 283 -14.95 1.39 10.35
C LEU A 283 -14.79 2.28 11.60
N LYS A 284 -14.70 1.67 12.78
CA LYS A 284 -14.41 2.42 14.02
C LYS A 284 -13.04 3.08 14.00
N ALA A 285 -12.01 2.40 13.48
CA ALA A 285 -10.67 2.97 13.34
C ALA A 285 -10.68 4.16 12.39
N THR A 286 -11.34 4.06 11.24
CA THR A 286 -11.45 5.18 10.28
C THR A 286 -12.25 6.35 10.82
N ALA A 287 -13.26 6.10 11.65
CA ALA A 287 -14.07 7.15 12.27
C ALA A 287 -13.34 7.86 13.42
N GLY A 288 -12.45 7.16 14.15
CA GLY A 288 -11.88 7.63 15.41
C GLY A 288 -10.50 8.31 15.32
N MET A 289 -9.74 8.04 14.27
CA MET A 289 -8.34 8.49 14.21
C MET A 289 -8.20 9.69 13.27
N ARG A 290 -8.07 10.88 13.87
CA ARG A 290 -7.96 12.15 13.17
C ARG A 290 -6.61 12.80 13.44
N LYS A 291 -5.55 12.23 12.89
CA LYS A 291 -4.26 12.93 12.88
C LYS A 291 -4.26 13.96 11.76
N ALA A 292 -3.66 15.12 12.05
CA ALA A 292 -3.40 16.11 11.02
C ALA A 292 -2.44 15.53 9.95
N VAL A 293 -2.50 16.06 8.77
CA VAL A 293 -1.72 15.59 7.62
C VAL A 293 -0.95 16.74 6.97
N GLU A 294 0.31 16.50 6.70
CA GLU A 294 1.12 17.34 5.82
C GLU A 294 1.31 16.65 4.48
N VAL A 295 1.08 17.42 3.41
CA VAL A 295 1.21 16.97 2.03
C VAL A 295 2.14 17.91 1.27
N ARG A 296 3.07 17.38 0.48
CA ARG A 296 3.95 18.16 -0.43
C ARG A 296 3.99 17.52 -1.80
N ARG A 297 4.10 18.34 -2.84
CA ARG A 297 4.17 17.90 -4.22
C ARG A 297 5.59 17.52 -4.63
N GLY A 298 5.71 16.43 -5.33
CA GLY A 298 6.84 16.09 -6.21
C GLY A 298 8.21 15.87 -5.61
N SER A 299 8.44 16.25 -4.35
CA SER A 299 9.74 16.03 -3.73
C SER A 299 9.84 14.65 -3.09
N ASP A 300 11.00 14.29 -2.64
CA ASP A 300 11.25 13.11 -1.82
C ASP A 300 12.11 13.55 -0.62
N THR A 301 11.67 14.62 0.03
CA THR A 301 12.39 15.27 1.11
C THR A 301 11.82 14.99 2.49
N PHE A 302 10.58 14.51 2.56
CA PHE A 302 9.95 14.18 3.81
C PHE A 302 10.57 12.94 4.48
N SER A 303 10.83 13.09 5.78
CA SER A 303 11.20 11.99 6.65
C SER A 303 10.26 12.01 7.85
N GLY A 304 9.53 10.93 8.07
CA GLY A 304 8.58 10.87 9.18
C GLY A 304 7.65 9.66 9.08
N GLU A 305 6.53 9.78 9.77
CA GLU A 305 5.55 8.71 9.91
C GLU A 305 4.23 9.07 9.24
N THR A 306 3.54 8.05 8.76
CA THR A 306 2.20 8.20 8.20
C THR A 306 1.26 7.18 8.83
N SER A 307 0.16 7.66 9.41
CA SER A 307 -0.92 6.80 9.86
C SER A 307 -1.55 6.09 8.66
N ARG A 308 -1.76 4.78 8.75
CA ARG A 308 -2.45 4.03 7.69
C ARG A 308 -3.88 4.49 7.49
N VAL A 309 -4.53 4.93 8.56
CA VAL A 309 -5.90 5.47 8.48
C VAL A 309 -5.91 6.76 7.68
N VAL A 310 -5.00 7.69 7.97
CA VAL A 310 -4.88 8.95 7.23
C VAL A 310 -4.50 8.71 5.77
N LEU A 311 -3.57 7.79 5.51
CA LEU A 311 -3.19 7.44 4.14
C LEU A 311 -4.35 6.84 3.36
N ALA A 312 -5.11 5.92 3.96
CA ALA A 312 -6.27 5.30 3.32
C ALA A 312 -7.35 6.33 2.98
N GLU A 313 -7.63 7.26 3.89
CA GLU A 313 -8.56 8.36 3.62
C GLU A 313 -8.02 9.25 2.52
N GLY A 314 -6.73 9.62 2.54
CA GLY A 314 -6.10 10.37 1.46
C GLY A 314 -6.20 9.67 0.10
N CYS A 315 -6.07 8.33 0.06
CA CYS A 315 -6.27 7.56 -1.18
C CYS A 315 -7.72 7.68 -1.70
N VAL A 316 -8.70 7.58 -0.80
CA VAL A 316 -10.12 7.66 -1.18
C VAL A 316 -10.48 9.06 -1.66
N GLN A 317 -10.00 10.08 -0.99
CA GLN A 317 -10.25 11.48 -1.36
C GLN A 317 -9.57 11.86 -2.68
N ALA A 318 -8.35 11.39 -2.91
CA ALA A 318 -7.62 11.64 -4.16
C ALA A 318 -8.32 11.10 -5.42
N LEU A 319 -9.30 10.22 -5.28
CA LEU A 319 -10.10 9.75 -6.42
C LEU A 319 -10.94 10.86 -7.06
N GLY A 320 -11.45 11.82 -6.27
CA GLY A 320 -12.34 12.89 -6.72
C GLY A 320 -11.68 14.26 -6.83
N VAL A 321 -10.56 14.49 -6.13
CA VAL A 321 -9.93 15.81 -6.07
C VAL A 321 -9.19 16.12 -7.37
N LYS A 322 -9.63 17.19 -8.07
CA LYS A 322 -9.01 17.61 -9.33
C LYS A 322 -7.57 18.07 -9.15
N ALA A 323 -7.25 18.74 -8.04
CA ALA A 323 -5.89 19.19 -7.73
C ALA A 323 -4.88 18.05 -7.51
N ALA A 324 -5.38 16.81 -7.35
CA ALA A 324 -4.53 15.62 -7.20
C ALA A 324 -4.27 14.88 -8.52
N GLU A 325 -4.85 15.32 -9.65
CA GLU A 325 -4.74 14.65 -10.93
C GLU A 325 -3.36 14.82 -11.54
N ASN A 326 -2.75 13.68 -11.93
CA ASN A 326 -1.41 13.58 -12.49
C ASN A 326 -0.30 14.15 -11.60
N GLU A 327 -0.54 14.05 -10.28
CA GLU A 327 0.37 14.58 -9.27
C GLU A 327 0.98 13.47 -8.40
N VAL A 328 2.13 13.80 -7.82
CA VAL A 328 2.83 12.98 -6.85
C VAL A 328 2.90 13.75 -5.53
N PHE A 329 2.47 13.13 -4.45
CA PHE A 329 2.51 13.74 -3.13
C PHE A 329 3.27 12.89 -2.12
N GLU A 330 4.13 13.51 -1.35
CA GLU A 330 4.57 12.99 -0.07
C GLU A 330 3.50 13.28 0.98
N MET A 331 3.28 12.33 1.89
CA MET A 331 2.26 12.46 2.92
C MET A 331 2.80 12.01 4.27
N LEU A 332 2.70 12.88 5.27
CA LEU A 332 3.02 12.57 6.67
C LEU A 332 1.83 12.84 7.58
N SER A 333 1.73 12.09 8.66
CA SER A 333 0.80 12.38 9.74
C SER A 333 1.53 13.14 10.84
N VAL A 334 0.94 14.25 11.28
CA VAL A 334 1.47 15.09 12.34
C VAL A 334 0.48 15.15 13.51
N GLU A 335 0.92 15.70 14.64
CA GLU A 335 0.04 15.93 15.78
C GLU A 335 -1.04 16.96 15.42
N GLY A 336 -2.22 16.77 15.97
CA GLY A 336 -3.36 17.65 15.74
C GLY A 336 -4.55 16.93 15.14
N GLU A 337 -5.66 17.65 15.05
CA GLU A 337 -6.89 17.14 14.43
C GLU A 337 -6.78 17.23 12.90
N GLY A 338 -7.00 16.11 12.26
CA GLY A 338 -6.94 15.99 10.81
C GLY A 338 -8.29 16.15 10.13
N PRO A 339 -8.31 16.13 8.78
CA PRO A 339 -9.50 16.35 7.98
C PRO A 339 -10.53 15.22 8.12
N GLY A 340 -10.15 14.07 8.66
CA GLY A 340 -11.03 12.90 8.69
C GLY A 340 -11.58 12.59 7.30
N GLY A 341 -12.92 12.42 7.20
CA GLY A 341 -13.62 12.18 5.93
C GLY A 341 -14.13 13.44 5.24
N ASP A 342 -13.73 14.64 5.65
CA ASP A 342 -14.17 15.92 5.07
C ASP A 342 -13.53 16.16 3.69
N GLU A 343 -14.32 16.02 2.64
CA GLU A 343 -13.89 16.16 1.24
C GLU A 343 -13.38 17.58 0.94
N SER A 344 -14.02 18.62 1.49
CA SER A 344 -13.61 20.01 1.28
C SER A 344 -12.26 20.32 1.93
N ALA A 345 -12.00 19.73 3.10
CA ALA A 345 -10.70 19.87 3.75
C ALA A 345 -9.59 19.19 2.94
N TRP A 346 -9.85 17.98 2.41
CA TRP A 346 -8.89 17.28 1.55
C TRP A 346 -8.63 17.99 0.24
N ASP A 347 -9.67 18.56 -0.39
CA ASP A 347 -9.51 19.36 -1.61
C ASP A 347 -8.55 20.53 -1.37
N LYS A 348 -8.72 21.26 -0.27
CA LYS A 348 -7.81 22.35 0.14
C LYS A 348 -6.39 21.85 0.39
N ILE A 349 -6.22 20.71 1.09
CA ILE A 349 -4.91 20.12 1.39
C ILE A 349 -4.15 19.81 0.11
N PHE A 350 -4.78 19.11 -0.85
CA PHE A 350 -4.13 18.78 -2.12
C PHE A 350 -3.89 20.01 -2.99
N ALA A 351 -4.86 20.95 -3.02
CA ALA A 351 -4.73 22.17 -3.82
C ALA A 351 -3.61 23.09 -3.30
N SER A 352 -3.47 23.23 -1.98
CA SER A 352 -2.46 24.08 -1.33
C SER A 352 -1.13 23.39 -1.06
N ALA A 353 -0.98 22.12 -1.44
CA ALA A 353 0.25 21.37 -1.21
C ALA A 353 1.46 22.10 -1.84
N PRO A 354 2.45 22.51 -1.04
CA PRO A 354 3.62 23.23 -1.56
C PRO A 354 4.44 22.31 -2.45
N ALA A 355 5.10 22.91 -3.45
CA ALA A 355 6.11 22.19 -4.21
C ALA A 355 7.24 21.75 -3.27
N GLY A 356 7.71 20.52 -3.44
CA GLY A 356 8.89 20.05 -2.75
C GLY A 356 10.13 20.83 -3.19
N LYS A 357 11.02 21.07 -2.24
CA LYS A 357 12.31 21.76 -2.50
C LYS A 357 13.33 20.78 -3.08
#